data_91711923af131bb1c5c6593710eff342
#
_entry.id   91711923af131bb1c5c6593710eff342
#
_cell.length_a   1.000
_cell.length_b   1.000
_cell.length_c   1.000
_cell.angle_alpha   90.00
_cell.angle_beta   90.00
_cell.angle_gamma   90.00
#
_symmetry.space_group_name_H-M   'P 1'
#
loop_
_entity.id
_entity.type
_entity.pdbx_description
1 polymer ?
#
loop_
_entity_poly.entity_id
_entity_poly.type
_entity_poly.pdbx_seq_one_letter_code
_entity_poly.pdbx_strand_id
1 'polypeptide(L)'
;MTLLDKYKLLLDTAKSSNIEDLVYVEQEGVLQINGTAPHADVKNKLWNIYNQIDPNYISGEVLLNVDLPHSTGGTLARIITQDETLNVRKGPGIDQPIVAEIHKDEQLTLISPANDQWWLVRTKEGQEGYCYAQYVEPLPS
;
A
#
# COMPACT_ATOMS: atom_id res chain seq x y z
N MET A 1 -15.18 6.56 22.37
CA MET A 1 -14.88 5.50 21.39
C MET A 1 -13.38 5.31 21.29
N THR A 2 -12.91 4.08 21.46
CA THR A 2 -11.49 3.78 21.35
C THR A 2 -11.11 3.62 19.87
N LEU A 3 -9.80 3.62 19.59
CA LEU A 3 -9.32 3.34 18.24
C LEU A 3 -9.69 1.93 17.81
N LEU A 4 -9.66 0.96 18.74
CA LEU A 4 -10.07 -0.41 18.44
C LEU A 4 -11.53 -0.49 18.01
N ASP A 5 -12.40 0.31 18.62
CA ASP A 5 -13.81 0.38 18.23
C ASP A 5 -14.00 1.07 16.89
N LYS A 6 -13.31 2.19 16.69
CA LYS A 6 -13.40 2.97 15.45
C LYS A 6 -12.94 2.17 14.23
N TYR A 7 -11.87 1.41 14.39
CA TYR A 7 -11.27 0.63 13.30
C TYR A 7 -11.58 -0.86 13.40
N LYS A 8 -12.70 -1.22 14.07
CA LYS A 8 -13.08 -2.61 14.25
C LYS A 8 -13.20 -3.36 12.92
N LEU A 9 -13.81 -2.75 11.91
CA LEU A 9 -13.94 -3.40 10.61
C LEU A 9 -12.58 -3.70 9.99
N LEU A 10 -11.63 -2.78 10.12
CA LEU A 10 -10.27 -2.96 9.62
C LEU A 10 -9.59 -4.14 10.33
N LEU A 11 -9.67 -4.18 11.67
CA LEU A 11 -9.07 -5.25 12.46
C LEU A 11 -9.73 -6.60 12.19
N ASP A 12 -11.07 -6.64 12.12
CA ASP A 12 -11.79 -7.89 11.85
C ASP A 12 -11.43 -8.42 10.47
N THR A 13 -11.30 -7.55 9.48
CA THR A 13 -10.88 -7.95 8.14
C THR A 13 -9.47 -8.50 8.15
N ALA A 14 -8.55 -7.83 8.87
CA ALA A 14 -7.18 -8.32 8.98
C ALA A 14 -7.14 -9.71 9.61
N LYS A 15 -7.91 -9.92 10.69
CA LYS A 15 -7.95 -11.21 11.38
C LYS A 15 -8.51 -12.33 10.51
N SER A 16 -9.46 -12.02 9.63
CA SER A 16 -10.11 -13.03 8.77
C SER A 16 -9.42 -13.25 7.43
N SER A 17 -8.37 -12.49 7.14
CA SER A 17 -7.71 -12.50 5.84
C SER A 17 -6.40 -13.31 5.81
N ASN A 18 -6.17 -14.14 6.81
CA ASN A 18 -4.98 -15.00 6.88
C ASN A 18 -3.65 -14.25 6.86
N ILE A 19 -3.62 -13.09 7.51
CA ILE A 19 -2.39 -12.32 7.62
C ILE A 19 -1.42 -13.06 8.54
N GLU A 20 -0.22 -13.32 8.03
CA GLU A 20 0.82 -14.02 8.78
C GLU A 20 1.45 -13.07 9.79
N ASP A 21 1.65 -13.57 11.00
CA ASP A 21 2.27 -12.82 12.11
C ASP A 21 1.55 -11.51 12.42
N LEU A 22 0.22 -11.53 12.33
CA LEU A 22 -0.60 -10.35 12.60
C LEU A 22 -0.44 -9.92 14.06
N VAL A 23 0.03 -8.70 14.24
CA VAL A 23 0.15 -8.06 15.56
C VAL A 23 -0.43 -6.65 15.44
N TYR A 24 -1.26 -6.27 16.41
CA TYR A 24 -1.73 -4.90 16.45
C TYR A 24 -1.64 -4.36 17.88
N VAL A 25 -1.32 -3.07 17.99
CA VAL A 25 -1.16 -2.41 19.27
C VAL A 25 -1.58 -0.95 19.16
N GLU A 26 -2.29 -0.48 20.18
CA GLU A 26 -2.65 0.93 20.29
C GLU A 26 -1.68 1.58 21.27
N GLN A 27 -1.01 2.64 20.83
CA GLN A 27 -0.01 3.33 21.63
C GLN A 27 0.02 4.81 21.27
N GLU A 28 -0.13 5.67 22.28
CA GLU A 28 -0.08 7.13 22.12
C GLU A 28 -1.01 7.66 21.02
N GLY A 29 -2.24 7.12 20.97
CA GLY A 29 -3.25 7.58 20.02
C GLY A 29 -3.05 7.03 18.60
N VAL A 30 -2.18 6.04 18.42
CA VAL A 30 -1.94 5.42 17.12
C VAL A 30 -2.15 3.92 17.22
N LEU A 31 -2.90 3.38 16.26
CA LEU A 31 -3.11 1.94 16.12
C LEU A 31 -2.12 1.43 15.08
N GLN A 32 -1.15 0.63 15.52
CA GLN A 32 -0.21 -0.03 14.62
C GLN A 32 -0.72 -1.42 14.27
N ILE A 33 -0.72 -1.75 12.98
CA ILE A 33 -1.13 -3.08 12.50
C ILE A 33 0.03 -3.62 11.66
N ASN A 34 0.58 -4.75 12.06
CA ASN A 34 1.75 -5.34 11.42
C ASN A 34 1.45 -6.78 10.99
N GLY A 35 2.03 -7.20 9.89
CA GLY A 35 1.88 -8.57 9.40
C GLY A 35 2.25 -8.68 7.94
N THR A 36 2.07 -9.89 7.40
CA THR A 36 2.33 -10.18 5.99
C THR A 36 1.05 -10.71 5.36
N ALA A 37 0.54 -9.99 4.36
CA ALA A 37 -0.67 -10.41 3.65
C ALA A 37 -0.33 -11.55 2.68
N PRO A 38 -1.23 -12.54 2.53
CA PRO A 38 -0.98 -13.64 1.60
C PRO A 38 -1.04 -13.22 0.14
N HIS A 39 -1.81 -12.17 -0.16
CA HIS A 39 -2.02 -11.70 -1.52
C HIS A 39 -2.13 -10.18 -1.55
N ALA A 40 -1.81 -9.59 -2.71
CA ALA A 40 -1.89 -8.14 -2.91
C ALA A 40 -3.31 -7.61 -2.67
N ASP A 41 -4.33 -8.37 -3.05
CA ASP A 41 -5.73 -7.97 -2.86
C ASP A 41 -6.06 -7.72 -1.40
N VAL A 42 -5.49 -8.51 -0.49
CA VAL A 42 -5.71 -8.34 0.94
C VAL A 42 -5.11 -7.02 1.41
N LYS A 43 -3.87 -6.74 1.00
CA LYS A 43 -3.21 -5.49 1.36
C LYS A 43 -4.00 -4.28 0.85
N ASN A 44 -4.42 -4.32 -0.41
CA ASN A 44 -5.22 -3.25 -1.01
C ASN A 44 -6.56 -3.08 -0.29
N LYS A 45 -7.20 -4.19 0.08
CA LYS A 45 -8.46 -4.17 0.79
C LYS A 45 -8.34 -3.48 2.15
N LEU A 46 -7.27 -3.75 2.89
CA LEU A 46 -7.04 -3.09 4.18
C LEU A 46 -6.89 -1.59 4.03
N TRP A 47 -6.13 -1.13 3.03
CA TRP A 47 -6.00 0.30 2.78
C TRP A 47 -7.32 0.94 2.36
N ASN A 48 -8.13 0.24 1.56
CA ASN A 48 -9.44 0.76 1.15
C ASN A 48 -10.40 0.88 2.33
N ILE A 49 -10.39 -0.08 3.25
CA ILE A 49 -11.20 -0.03 4.46
C ILE A 49 -10.75 1.12 5.36
N TYR A 50 -9.45 1.29 5.53
CA TYR A 50 -8.91 2.40 6.29
C TYR A 50 -9.39 3.74 5.70
N ASN A 51 -9.34 3.88 4.39
CA ASN A 51 -9.80 5.10 3.71
C ASN A 51 -11.31 5.32 3.89
N GLN A 52 -12.12 4.27 4.00
CA GLN A 52 -13.55 4.39 4.27
C GLN A 52 -13.83 4.94 5.67
N ILE A 53 -13.01 4.53 6.63
CA ILE A 53 -13.18 4.96 8.02
C ILE A 53 -12.61 6.36 8.24
N ASP A 54 -11.46 6.64 7.64
CA ASP A 54 -10.75 7.92 7.76
C ASP A 54 -10.35 8.41 6.36
N PRO A 55 -11.24 9.12 5.67
CA PRO A 55 -10.99 9.53 4.29
C PRO A 55 -9.66 10.27 4.14
N ASN A 56 -8.88 9.85 3.16
CA ASN A 56 -7.55 10.36 2.85
C ASN A 56 -6.56 10.22 4.00
N TYR A 57 -6.88 9.35 4.99
CA TYR A 57 -5.98 9.04 6.13
C TYR A 57 -5.59 10.29 6.94
N ILE A 58 -6.49 11.27 6.98
CA ILE A 58 -6.20 12.59 7.55
C ILE A 58 -5.80 12.56 9.01
N SER A 59 -6.44 11.68 9.81
CA SER A 59 -6.19 11.66 11.26
C SER A 59 -4.81 11.15 11.63
N GLY A 60 -4.20 10.31 10.79
CA GLY A 60 -2.95 9.65 11.12
C GLY A 60 -3.05 8.66 12.27
N GLU A 61 -4.25 8.19 12.59
CA GLU A 61 -4.49 7.32 13.74
C GLU A 61 -4.07 5.87 13.51
N VAL A 62 -3.83 5.45 12.27
CA VAL A 62 -3.45 4.07 11.95
C VAL A 62 -2.11 4.05 11.22
N LEU A 63 -1.24 3.16 11.67
CA LEU A 63 0.01 2.87 10.98
C LEU A 63 -0.10 1.44 10.45
N LEU A 64 -0.40 1.32 9.17
CA LEU A 64 -0.68 0.03 8.53
C LEU A 64 0.58 -0.52 7.88
N ASN A 65 1.25 -1.43 8.58
CA ASN A 65 2.52 -2.02 8.17
C ASN A 65 2.30 -3.47 7.72
N VAL A 66 1.54 -3.65 6.64
CA VAL A 66 1.25 -4.97 6.09
C VAL A 66 2.06 -5.13 4.80
N ASP A 67 2.96 -6.10 4.81
CA ASP A 67 3.86 -6.37 3.69
C ASP A 67 3.34 -7.51 2.83
N LEU A 68 3.97 -7.71 1.67
CA LEU A 68 3.71 -8.86 0.80
C LEU A 68 4.91 -9.78 0.80
N PRO A 69 4.71 -11.10 0.56
CA PRO A 69 5.84 -12.00 0.37
C PRO A 69 6.72 -11.55 -0.78
N HIS A 70 8.03 -11.74 -0.65
CA HIS A 70 8.99 -11.38 -1.70
C HIS A 70 8.72 -12.14 -3.00
N SER A 71 8.07 -13.30 -2.90
CA SER A 71 7.72 -14.11 -4.06
C SER A 71 6.51 -13.59 -4.84
N THR A 72 5.82 -12.54 -4.34
CA THR A 72 4.67 -11.99 -5.04
C THR A 72 5.10 -11.46 -6.40
N GLY A 73 4.51 -12.01 -7.45
CA GLY A 73 4.84 -11.64 -8.83
C GLY A 73 4.03 -10.46 -9.32
N GLY A 74 4.40 -9.98 -10.51
CA GLY A 74 3.71 -8.88 -11.15
C GLY A 74 4.20 -8.70 -12.59
N THR A 75 3.80 -7.60 -13.20
CA THR A 75 4.11 -7.27 -14.59
C THR A 75 5.15 -6.16 -14.62
N LEU A 76 6.20 -6.33 -15.41
CA LEU A 76 7.18 -5.26 -15.60
C LEU A 76 6.51 -4.05 -16.27
N ALA A 77 6.89 -2.88 -15.83
CA ALA A 77 6.32 -1.64 -16.31
C ALA A 77 7.39 -0.55 -16.42
N ARG A 78 7.04 0.50 -17.12
CA ARG A 78 7.90 1.68 -17.25
C ARG A 78 7.14 2.91 -16.79
N ILE A 79 7.90 3.96 -16.50
CA ILE A 79 7.34 5.22 -16.06
C ILE A 79 7.10 6.11 -17.27
N ILE A 80 5.90 6.71 -17.35
CA ILE A 80 5.52 7.59 -18.46
C ILE A 80 5.24 9.02 -18.01
N THR A 81 5.62 9.36 -16.78
CA THR A 81 5.48 10.73 -16.28
C THR A 81 6.40 11.67 -17.04
N GLN A 82 6.06 12.94 -17.09
CA GLN A 82 6.93 13.99 -17.66
C GLN A 82 7.98 14.44 -16.66
N ASP A 83 7.80 14.14 -15.40
CA ASP A 83 8.78 14.46 -14.36
C ASP A 83 9.94 13.48 -14.39
N GLU A 84 11.06 13.87 -13.80
CA GLU A 84 12.26 13.04 -13.72
C GLU A 84 12.07 11.82 -12.83
N THR A 85 11.21 11.92 -11.83
CA THR A 85 10.99 10.85 -10.85
C THR A 85 9.51 10.67 -10.57
N LEU A 86 9.19 9.48 -10.07
CA LEU A 86 7.86 9.12 -9.60
C LEU A 86 7.96 8.66 -8.16
N ASN A 87 7.15 9.24 -7.28
CA ASN A 87 7.13 8.88 -5.87
C ASN A 87 6.34 7.59 -5.65
N VAL A 88 6.91 6.69 -4.86
CA VAL A 88 6.24 5.49 -4.37
C VAL A 88 5.94 5.73 -2.89
N ARG A 89 4.69 5.62 -2.50
CA ARG A 89 4.24 5.94 -1.14
C ARG A 89 3.84 4.69 -0.38
N LYS A 90 3.85 4.80 0.94
CA LYS A 90 3.50 3.70 1.82
C LYS A 90 2.05 3.23 1.62
N GLY A 91 1.14 4.15 1.32
CA GLY A 91 -0.26 3.85 1.08
C GLY A 91 -0.78 4.60 -0.14
N PRO A 92 -1.99 4.27 -0.61
CA PRO A 92 -2.56 4.89 -1.82
C PRO A 92 -3.17 6.26 -1.51
N GLY A 93 -2.34 7.22 -1.21
CA GLY A 93 -2.76 8.59 -0.91
C GLY A 93 -1.59 9.56 -0.97
N ILE A 94 -1.88 10.80 -1.37
CA ILE A 94 -0.84 11.82 -1.55
C ILE A 94 -0.20 12.28 -0.24
N ASP A 95 -0.87 12.04 0.89
CA ASP A 95 -0.35 12.41 2.20
C ASP A 95 0.41 11.26 2.87
N GLN A 96 0.50 10.10 2.22
CA GLN A 96 1.25 8.97 2.74
C GLN A 96 2.75 9.20 2.56
N PRO A 97 3.57 8.70 3.50
CA PRO A 97 5.02 8.85 3.40
C PRO A 97 5.58 8.27 2.11
N ILE A 98 6.57 8.95 1.55
CA ILE A 98 7.29 8.45 0.38
C ILE A 98 8.29 7.40 0.85
N VAL A 99 8.20 6.20 0.30
CA VAL A 99 9.11 5.10 0.65
C VAL A 99 10.19 4.89 -0.40
N ALA A 100 9.98 5.40 -1.62
CA ALA A 100 10.96 5.29 -2.69
C ALA A 100 10.68 6.31 -3.78
N GLU A 101 11.70 6.62 -4.58
CA GLU A 101 11.56 7.41 -5.79
C GLU A 101 12.10 6.56 -6.94
N ILE A 102 11.37 6.54 -8.06
CA ILE A 102 11.79 5.80 -9.25
C ILE A 102 12.14 6.82 -10.33
N HIS A 103 13.32 6.69 -10.92
CA HIS A 103 13.74 7.56 -12.02
C HIS A 103 13.06 7.14 -13.32
N LYS A 104 12.88 8.10 -14.20
CA LYS A 104 12.13 7.93 -15.44
C LYS A 104 12.60 6.79 -16.33
N ASP A 105 13.89 6.47 -16.30
CA ASP A 105 14.48 5.41 -17.11
C ASP A 105 14.53 4.05 -16.39
N GLU A 106 14.03 3.97 -15.16
CA GLU A 106 14.01 2.73 -14.41
C GLU A 106 12.74 1.93 -14.66
N GLN A 107 12.84 0.63 -14.47
CA GLN A 107 11.70 -0.28 -14.53
C GLN A 107 11.18 -0.59 -13.14
N LEU A 108 9.92 -0.95 -13.06
CA LEU A 108 9.27 -1.38 -11.83
C LEU A 108 8.33 -2.55 -12.14
N THR A 109 7.84 -3.18 -11.08
CA THR A 109 6.87 -4.27 -11.22
C THR A 109 5.51 -3.79 -10.74
N LEU A 110 4.49 -3.91 -11.61
CA LEU A 110 3.11 -3.67 -11.23
C LEU A 110 2.58 -4.93 -10.57
N ILE A 111 2.14 -4.83 -9.31
CA ILE A 111 1.64 -5.97 -8.57
C ILE A 111 0.13 -6.07 -8.69
N SER A 112 -0.59 -4.99 -8.37
CA SER A 112 -2.05 -5.00 -8.35
C SER A 112 -2.59 -3.57 -8.32
N PRO A 113 -3.69 -3.29 -9.04
CA PRO A 113 -4.35 -1.98 -8.90
C PRO A 113 -5.06 -1.92 -7.56
N ALA A 114 -4.77 -0.89 -6.77
CA ALA A 114 -5.46 -0.68 -5.51
C ALA A 114 -6.83 -0.06 -5.74
N ASN A 115 -6.90 0.86 -6.71
CA ASN A 115 -8.13 1.52 -7.12
C ASN A 115 -7.87 2.16 -8.50
N ASP A 116 -8.75 3.03 -8.95
CA ASP A 116 -8.63 3.65 -10.28
C ASP A 116 -7.44 4.59 -10.41
N GLN A 117 -6.90 5.06 -9.30
CA GLN A 117 -5.84 6.07 -9.30
C GLN A 117 -4.48 5.53 -8.86
N TRP A 118 -4.43 4.45 -8.10
CA TRP A 118 -3.22 3.97 -7.45
C TRP A 118 -2.94 2.50 -7.77
N TRP A 119 -1.66 2.21 -8.05
CA TRP A 119 -1.15 0.86 -8.25
C TRP A 119 -0.18 0.49 -7.14
N LEU A 120 -0.31 -0.75 -6.66
CA LEU A 120 0.68 -1.36 -5.78
C LEU A 120 1.83 -1.84 -6.66
N VAL A 121 3.04 -1.34 -6.38
CA VAL A 121 4.21 -1.61 -7.20
C VAL A 121 5.39 -2.05 -6.34
N ARG A 122 6.37 -2.65 -6.98
CA ARG A 122 7.66 -2.98 -6.36
C ARG A 122 8.76 -2.39 -7.22
N THR A 123 9.71 -1.70 -6.58
CA THR A 123 10.84 -1.12 -7.29
C THR A 123 11.87 -2.19 -7.62
N LYS A 124 12.80 -1.85 -8.50
CA LYS A 124 13.92 -2.70 -8.86
C LYS A 124 14.73 -3.16 -7.64
N GLU A 125 14.79 -2.31 -6.60
CA GLU A 125 15.53 -2.60 -5.37
C GLU A 125 14.72 -3.40 -4.35
N GLY A 126 13.47 -3.75 -4.68
CA GLY A 126 12.63 -4.55 -3.80
C GLY A 126 11.74 -3.75 -2.86
N GLN A 127 11.70 -2.44 -3.00
CA GLN A 127 10.83 -1.60 -2.19
C GLN A 127 9.40 -1.66 -2.73
N GLU A 128 8.44 -1.74 -1.84
CA GLU A 128 7.03 -1.92 -2.17
C GLU A 128 6.23 -0.72 -1.72
N GLY A 129 5.27 -0.31 -2.53
CA GLY A 129 4.39 0.80 -2.19
C GLY A 129 3.44 1.14 -3.33
N TYR A 130 2.85 2.31 -3.26
CA TYR A 130 1.81 2.75 -4.17
C TYR A 130 2.25 3.98 -4.97
N CYS A 131 1.91 3.99 -6.25
CA CYS A 131 2.16 5.14 -7.11
C CYS A 131 0.92 5.41 -7.98
N TYR A 132 0.88 6.59 -8.60
CA TYR A 132 -0.22 6.94 -9.49
C TYR A 132 -0.25 6.03 -10.71
N ALA A 133 -1.43 5.46 -10.97
CA ALA A 133 -1.65 4.57 -12.11
C ALA A 133 -1.37 5.26 -13.45
N GLN A 134 -1.69 6.54 -13.55
CA GLN A 134 -1.58 7.27 -14.81
C GLN A 134 -0.13 7.50 -15.26
N TYR A 135 0.84 7.29 -14.38
CA TYR A 135 2.26 7.53 -14.71
C TYR A 135 3.05 6.27 -14.98
N VAL A 136 2.38 5.13 -15.04
CA VAL A 136 3.04 3.84 -15.33
C VAL A 136 2.25 3.10 -16.41
N GLU A 137 2.98 2.29 -17.21
CA GLU A 137 2.33 1.41 -18.17
C GLU A 137 3.08 0.09 -18.27
N PRO A 138 2.36 -1.03 -18.49
CA PRO A 138 3.03 -2.32 -18.68
C PRO A 138 3.94 -2.29 -19.88
N LEU A 139 5.07 -2.99 -19.78
CA LEU A 139 5.94 -3.16 -20.93
C LEU A 139 5.30 -4.10 -21.93
N PRO A 140 5.54 -3.92 -23.24
CA PRO A 140 5.09 -4.88 -24.24
C PRO A 140 5.69 -6.26 -23.96
N SER A 141 4.88 -7.29 -24.11
CA SER A 141 5.33 -8.67 -23.90
C SER A 141 5.85 -9.27 -25.20
#